data_ab33c11a5bd749fe907e87cd818465f5
#
_entry.id   ab33c11a5bd749fe907e87cd818465f5
#
_cell.length_a   1.000
_cell.length_b   1.000
_cell.length_c   1.000
_cell.angle_alpha   90.00
_cell.angle_beta   90.00
_cell.angle_gamma   90.00
#
_symmetry.space_group_name_H-M   'P 1'
#
loop_
_entity.id
_entity.type
_entity.pdbx_description
1 polymer ?
#
loop_
_entity_poly.entity_id
_entity_poly.type
_entity_poly.pdbx_seq_one_letter_code
_entity_poly.pdbx_strand_id
1 'polypeptide(L)'
;MPKPEERPAARPHDLILESRTTLTVTGVQQVLHCSPESAALETGKGTLHLAGAQLSVVSLDLEAGEAKLTGRFDALEYTRTAPAGGFWHRLLR
;
A
#
# COMPACT_ATOMS: atom_id res chain seq x y z
N MET A 1 13.51 -7.58 22.66
CA MET A 1 13.05 -7.91 22.34
C MET A 1 12.72 -8.33 21.72
N PRO A 2 12.54 -8.82 21.30
CA PRO A 2 12.22 -9.26 20.53
C PRO A 2 11.50 -9.37 20.11
N LYS A 3 11.24 -9.73 19.65
CA LYS A 3 10.74 -9.76 19.20
C LYS A 3 9.71 -10.19 18.81
N PRO A 4 8.97 -10.05 18.95
CA PRO A 4 7.69 -10.40 18.53
C PRO A 4 7.58 -10.51 17.10
N GLU A 5 8.31 -9.76 16.53
CA GLU A 5 8.25 -9.74 15.17
C GLU A 5 8.57 -10.97 14.60
N GLU A 6 9.04 -11.84 15.33
CA GLU A 6 9.34 -13.02 14.72
C GLU A 6 8.20 -13.75 14.27
N ARG A 7 7.05 -13.44 14.57
CA ARG A 7 5.95 -14.20 14.08
C ARG A 7 5.86 -14.07 12.63
N PRO A 8 5.92 -15.14 11.93
CA PRO A 8 5.96 -15.05 10.48
C PRO A 8 4.74 -14.39 9.93
N ALA A 9 3.63 -14.62 10.52
CA ALA A 9 2.46 -14.02 9.97
C ALA A 9 2.38 -12.57 10.27
N ALA A 10 3.22 -12.09 11.13
CA ALA A 10 3.11 -10.72 11.52
C ALA A 10 4.20 -9.91 10.91
N ARG A 11 4.31 -9.95 9.62
CA ARG A 11 5.31 -9.13 8.99
C ARG A 11 5.05 -7.68 9.25
N PRO A 12 6.08 -6.92 9.51
CA PRO A 12 5.89 -5.50 9.74
C PRO A 12 5.37 -4.84 8.49
N HIS A 13 4.57 -3.86 8.68
CA HIS A 13 4.05 -3.09 7.56
C HIS A 13 4.56 -1.67 7.72
N ASP A 14 5.42 -1.27 6.82
CA ASP A 14 5.97 0.07 6.82
C ASP A 14 5.78 0.69 5.47
N LEU A 15 5.79 2.00 5.44
CA LEU A 15 5.60 2.72 4.22
C LEU A 15 6.57 3.89 4.22
N ILE A 16 7.40 3.96 3.21
CA ILE A 16 8.40 5.02 3.10
C ILE A 16 8.20 5.73 1.77
N LEU A 17 7.88 7.01 1.84
CA LEU A 17 7.68 7.81 0.65
C LEU A 17 8.79 8.84 0.58
N GLU A 18 9.56 8.79 -0.49
CA GLU A 18 10.69 9.69 -0.65
C GLU A 18 10.41 10.65 -1.79
N SER A 19 10.49 11.93 -1.50
CA SER A 19 10.32 12.99 -2.49
C SER A 19 9.02 12.88 -3.28
N ARG A 20 8.04 12.21 -2.72
CA ARG A 20 6.76 12.01 -3.37
C ARG A 20 6.89 11.24 -4.69
N THR A 21 8.04 10.64 -4.94
CA THR A 21 8.25 9.94 -6.20
C THR A 21 8.60 8.49 -6.05
N THR A 22 9.05 8.06 -4.90
CA THR A 22 9.40 6.67 -4.69
C THR A 22 8.74 6.18 -3.42
N LEU A 23 7.96 5.14 -3.54
CA LEU A 23 7.25 4.58 -2.41
C LEU A 23 7.69 3.15 -2.20
N THR A 24 8.10 2.83 -0.98
CA THR A 24 8.45 1.47 -0.60
C THR A 24 7.46 1.03 0.47
N VAL A 25 6.81 -0.10 0.25
CA VAL A 25 5.82 -0.62 1.16
C VAL A 25 6.21 -2.03 1.54
N THR A 26 6.23 -2.32 2.85
CA THR A 26 6.45 -3.69 3.29
C THR A 26 5.17 -4.21 3.91
N GLY A 27 5.09 -5.51 4.09
CA GLY A 27 3.87 -6.12 4.59
C GLY A 27 2.78 -6.24 3.56
N VAL A 28 3.15 -6.22 2.28
CA VAL A 28 2.17 -6.29 1.19
C VAL A 28 1.80 -7.75 0.96
N GLN A 29 0.51 -8.00 0.87
CA GLN A 29 0.02 -9.34 0.63
C GLN A 29 -0.33 -9.54 -0.82
N GLN A 30 -0.79 -8.51 -1.48
CA GLN A 30 -1.05 -8.61 -2.91
C GLN A 30 -1.33 -7.23 -3.48
N VAL A 31 -1.18 -7.12 -4.79
CA VAL A 31 -1.50 -5.89 -5.49
C VAL A 31 -2.88 -6.08 -6.11
N LEU A 32 -3.82 -5.25 -5.71
CA LEU A 32 -5.17 -5.39 -6.22
C LEU A 32 -5.30 -4.77 -7.59
N HIS A 33 -4.68 -3.63 -7.79
CA HIS A 33 -4.63 -3.05 -9.12
C HIS A 33 -3.59 -1.95 -9.13
N CYS A 34 -3.14 -1.61 -10.32
CA CYS A 34 -2.20 -0.51 -10.46
C CYS A 34 -2.40 0.11 -11.83
N SER A 35 -2.73 1.37 -11.85
CA SER A 35 -2.82 2.13 -13.07
C SER A 35 -1.97 3.38 -12.90
N PRO A 36 -1.75 4.13 -13.95
CA PRO A 36 -0.90 5.32 -13.80
C PRO A 36 -1.44 6.34 -12.83
N GLU A 37 -2.72 6.29 -12.52
CA GLU A 37 -3.32 7.30 -11.66
C GLU A 37 -3.68 6.78 -10.30
N SER A 38 -3.74 5.49 -10.12
CA SER A 38 -4.11 4.95 -8.83
C SER A 38 -3.62 3.53 -8.70
N ALA A 39 -3.50 3.09 -7.47
CA ALA A 39 -3.09 1.74 -7.18
C ALA A 39 -3.70 1.32 -5.87
N ALA A 40 -3.87 0.03 -5.68
CA ALA A 40 -4.39 -0.50 -4.44
C ALA A 40 -3.60 -1.74 -4.07
N LEU A 41 -3.13 -1.77 -2.84
CA LEU A 41 -2.34 -2.87 -2.32
C LEU A 41 -3.01 -3.40 -1.07
N GLU A 42 -3.03 -4.72 -0.95
CA GLU A 42 -3.56 -5.31 0.26
C GLU A 42 -2.42 -5.52 1.23
N THR A 43 -2.58 -5.06 2.46
CA THR A 43 -1.55 -5.20 3.48
C THR A 43 -2.15 -5.80 4.72
N GLY A 44 -1.31 -6.14 5.66
CA GLY A 44 -1.81 -6.68 6.92
C GLY A 44 -2.57 -5.67 7.75
N LYS A 45 -2.49 -4.39 7.40
CA LYS A 45 -3.20 -3.35 8.14
C LYS A 45 -4.36 -2.77 7.36
N GLY A 46 -4.75 -3.39 6.28
CA GLY A 46 -5.86 -2.90 5.47
C GLY A 46 -5.43 -2.69 4.05
N THR A 47 -6.32 -2.16 3.26
CA THR A 47 -6.04 -1.89 1.87
C THR A 47 -5.48 -0.49 1.73
N LEU A 48 -4.32 -0.40 1.12
CA LEU A 48 -3.67 0.89 0.92
C LEU A 48 -4.01 1.39 -0.48
N HIS A 49 -4.60 2.56 -0.54
CA HIS A 49 -4.97 3.18 -1.80
C HIS A 49 -4.04 4.33 -2.10
N LEU A 50 -3.54 4.36 -3.31
CA LEU A 50 -2.60 5.38 -3.74
C LEU A 50 -3.20 6.13 -4.91
N ALA A 51 -2.97 7.42 -4.96
CA ALA A 51 -3.43 8.24 -6.06
C ALA A 51 -2.33 9.18 -6.47
N GLY A 52 -2.23 9.45 -7.75
CA GLY A 52 -1.20 10.34 -8.22
C GLY A 52 -1.11 10.30 -9.73
N ALA A 53 0.11 10.36 -10.25
CA ALA A 53 0.33 10.39 -11.69
C ALA A 53 1.53 9.54 -12.03
N GLN A 54 1.41 8.84 -13.13
CA GLN A 54 2.50 8.03 -13.66
C GLN A 54 2.97 6.98 -12.66
N LEU A 55 2.04 6.41 -11.91
CA LEU A 55 2.38 5.40 -10.93
C LEU A 55 2.76 4.11 -11.63
N SER A 56 3.77 3.44 -11.10
CA SER A 56 4.25 2.21 -11.70
C SER A 56 4.88 1.36 -10.63
N VAL A 57 4.64 0.06 -10.68
CA VAL A 57 5.28 -0.87 -9.77
C VAL A 57 6.59 -1.26 -10.40
N VAL A 58 7.68 -0.94 -9.75
CA VAL A 58 8.99 -1.26 -10.29
C VAL A 58 9.58 -2.50 -9.64
N SER A 59 9.05 -2.93 -8.52
CA SER A 59 9.56 -4.12 -7.87
C SER A 59 8.47 -4.67 -6.98
N LEU A 60 8.28 -5.97 -7.01
CA LEU A 60 7.26 -6.60 -6.20
C LEU A 60 7.78 -7.97 -5.77
N ASP A 61 7.89 -8.18 -4.48
CA ASP A 61 8.33 -9.44 -3.95
C ASP A 61 7.31 -9.86 -2.90
N LEU A 62 6.38 -10.70 -3.28
CA LEU A 62 5.32 -11.09 -2.36
C LEU A 62 5.81 -12.06 -1.31
N GLU A 63 6.91 -12.75 -1.55
CA GLU A 63 7.45 -13.59 -0.52
C GLU A 63 8.00 -12.76 0.61
N ALA A 64 8.67 -11.69 0.31
CA ALA A 64 9.15 -10.79 1.32
C ALA A 64 8.09 -9.80 1.74
N GLY A 65 7.03 -9.67 0.96
CA GLY A 65 5.99 -8.72 1.27
C GLY A 65 6.39 -7.31 0.97
N GLU A 66 7.18 -7.11 -0.08
CA GLU A 66 7.69 -5.78 -0.35
C GLU A 66 7.32 -5.32 -1.75
N ALA A 67 6.90 -4.10 -1.87
CA ALA A 67 6.56 -3.50 -3.17
C ALA A 67 7.22 -2.14 -3.25
N LYS A 68 7.73 -1.82 -4.42
CA LYS A 68 8.30 -0.52 -4.65
C LYS A 68 7.64 0.10 -5.86
N LEU A 69 7.16 1.30 -5.71
CA LEU A 69 6.47 2.00 -6.77
C LEU A 69 7.11 3.33 -7.00
N THR A 70 7.00 3.82 -8.23
CA THR A 70 7.50 5.15 -8.56
C THR A 70 6.38 5.93 -9.24
N GLY A 71 6.61 7.21 -9.41
CA GLY A 71 5.65 8.12 -10.03
C GLY A 71 5.53 9.36 -9.18
N ARG A 72 4.37 9.97 -9.21
CA ARG A 72 4.11 11.09 -8.34
C ARG A 72 2.94 10.72 -7.45
N PHE A 73 3.16 10.76 -6.15
CA PHE A 73 2.14 10.34 -5.21
C PHE A 73 1.48 11.56 -4.60
N ASP A 74 0.18 11.68 -4.81
CA ASP A 74 -0.58 12.82 -4.30
C ASP A 74 -1.37 12.44 -3.06
N ALA A 75 -1.78 11.20 -2.92
CA ALA A 75 -2.57 10.79 -1.78
C ALA A 75 -2.32 9.33 -1.45
N LEU A 76 -2.32 9.04 -0.18
CA LEU A 76 -2.22 7.67 0.31
C LEU A 76 -3.28 7.52 1.38
N GLU A 77 -4.01 6.42 1.33
CA GLU A 77 -5.10 6.27 2.25
C GLU A 77 -5.37 4.80 2.51
N TYR A 78 -5.69 4.47 3.73
CA TYR A 78 -6.01 3.09 4.09
C TYR A 78 -7.49 2.94 4.25
N THR A 79 -8.00 1.79 3.79
CA THR A 79 -9.37 1.44 4.12
C THR A 79 -9.34 0.05 4.72
N ARG A 80 -10.32 -0.24 5.56
CA ARG A 80 -10.43 -1.54 6.11
C ARG A 80 -11.15 -2.40 5.16
N THR A 81 -11.10 -3.66 5.41
CA THR A 81 -11.79 -4.55 4.54
C THR A 81 -13.25 -4.37 4.61
N ALA A 82 -13.73 -3.70 5.57
CA ALA A 82 -15.14 -3.60 5.68
C ALA A 82 -15.73 -3.04 4.45
N PRO A 83 -16.96 -3.03 4.35
CA PRO A 83 -17.65 -2.60 3.18
C PRO A 83 -17.26 -1.22 2.89
N ALA A 84 -16.36 -1.14 2.14
CA ALA A 84 -15.75 0.08 1.94
C ALA A 84 -16.60 1.09 1.30
N GLY A 85 -17.60 0.70 0.70
CA GLY A 85 -18.35 1.66 -0.04
C GLY A 85 -18.77 2.84 0.77
N GLY A 86 -19.16 2.61 2.00
CA GLY A 86 -19.68 3.70 2.77
C GLY A 86 -18.66 4.75 3.07
N PHE A 87 -17.47 4.32 3.45
CA PHE A 87 -16.47 5.25 3.85
C PHE A 87 -16.03 6.12 2.68
N TRP A 88 -15.75 5.52 1.57
CA TRP A 88 -15.30 6.28 0.44
C TRP A 88 -16.36 7.21 -0.08
N HIS A 89 -17.58 6.80 -0.04
CA HIS A 89 -18.64 7.67 -0.45
C HIS A 89 -18.66 8.92 0.39
N ARG A 90 -18.41 8.80 1.66
CA ARG A 90 -18.41 9.97 2.49
C ARG A 90 -17.25 10.86 2.17
N LEU A 91 -16.11 10.31 1.93
CA LEU A 91 -14.95 11.12 1.66
C LEU A 91 -15.03 11.81 0.33
N LEU A 92 -15.67 11.21 -0.62
CA LEU A 92 -15.71 11.79 -1.93
C LEU A 92 -16.86 12.73 -2.14
N ARG A 93 -17.68 12.93 -1.15
CA ARG A 93 -18.77 13.84 -1.30
C ARG A 93 -18.43 15.24 -0.95
#